data_2be2d5b65779afbe3f13de161042516d
#
_entry.id   2be2d5b65779afbe3f13de161042516d
#
_cell.length_a   1.000
_cell.length_b   1.000
_cell.length_c   1.000
_cell.angle_alpha   90.00
_cell.angle_beta   90.00
_cell.angle_gamma   90.00
#
_symmetry.space_group_name_H-M   'P 1'
#
loop_
_entity.id
_entity.type
_entity.pdbx_description
1 polymer ?
#
loop_
_entity_poly.entity_id
_entity_poly.type
_entity_poly.pdbx_seq_one_letter_code
_entity_poly.pdbx_strand_id
1 'polypeptide(L)'
;MIKANDPALQSWIEIPTNSDFPIQNLPFGIFKTDYLTPVAGVAIGNYVLDLVYLYEHGFFDGLGLPQGIFNQPSLNDFIGLGKKKCREVRERISELLQHDNEELRLNLGARELALIPMEEVEMCMPVKIPNYTDFYSSEEHATNVGSLFRDPKNALLPNWKHMPVGYHGRASSIVVSGTSIHRPKGQVKPGDSEVPIFSASQKLDFELEIAFITCKETDLGSSVSTNEAENFIFGFVLFNDWSARDIQQWEYVPLGPFLGKNFGSTISPWIVTMDALEPFRVAGPKQSPEVLPYLKTAGDKTFDINLEVSIQPENSDAIIISKSNFKYLYWNVNQQLAHQTVNGCNLQVGDLYASGTISGPSSDSLGSLLELTLNGKKAIALADGSQRNFIEDGDSIILKGYAKKGHVRIGFGECRGKIVPAN
;
A
#
# COMPACT_ATOMS: atom_id res chain seq x y z
N MET A 1 10.96 4.44 -23.31
CA MET A 1 11.52 4.32 -21.94
C MET A 1 11.09 5.57 -21.17
N ILE A 2 10.65 5.47 -19.93
CA ILE A 2 10.32 6.62 -19.07
C ILE A 2 11.63 7.25 -18.64
N LYS A 3 11.85 8.54 -18.97
CA LYS A 3 13.15 9.21 -18.75
C LYS A 3 13.58 9.20 -17.29
N ALA A 4 12.67 9.49 -16.39
CA ALA A 4 12.93 9.49 -14.93
C ALA A 4 13.34 8.13 -14.35
N ASN A 5 13.25 7.04 -15.12
CA ASN A 5 13.64 5.69 -14.69
C ASN A 5 15.06 5.30 -15.16
N ASP A 6 15.78 6.17 -15.85
CA ASP A 6 17.13 5.87 -16.32
C ASP A 6 18.04 5.60 -15.11
N PRO A 7 18.63 4.38 -15.00
CA PRO A 7 19.51 4.06 -13.88
C PRO A 7 20.79 4.89 -13.82
N ALA A 8 21.17 5.55 -14.92
CA ALA A 8 22.34 6.41 -14.96
C ALA A 8 22.11 7.80 -14.33
N LEU A 9 20.85 8.19 -14.08
CA LEU A 9 20.55 9.49 -13.48
C LEU A 9 21.15 9.60 -12.06
N GLN A 10 21.78 10.73 -11.82
CA GLN A 10 22.28 11.14 -10.52
C GLN A 10 21.65 12.47 -10.12
N SER A 11 21.29 12.58 -8.84
CA SER A 11 20.78 13.84 -8.27
C SER A 11 21.91 14.69 -7.74
N TRP A 12 21.74 16.01 -7.76
CA TRP A 12 22.59 16.94 -7.02
C TRP A 12 22.25 16.94 -5.50
N ILE A 13 21.10 16.37 -5.11
CA ILE A 13 20.77 16.10 -3.72
C ILE A 13 21.48 14.82 -3.30
N GLU A 14 22.11 14.84 -2.13
CA GLU A 14 22.72 13.65 -1.55
C GLU A 14 21.62 12.62 -1.20
N ILE A 15 21.76 11.42 -1.75
CA ILE A 15 20.86 10.31 -1.48
C ILE A 15 21.55 9.33 -0.54
N PRO A 16 21.05 9.14 0.69
CA PRO A 16 21.63 8.18 1.62
C PRO A 16 21.66 6.76 1.06
N THR A 17 22.67 5.98 1.46
CA THR A 17 22.76 4.56 1.10
C THR A 17 21.49 3.82 1.55
N ASN A 18 20.91 3.04 0.67
CA ASN A 18 19.63 2.32 0.88
C ASN A 18 18.41 3.22 1.12
N SER A 19 18.47 4.50 0.74
CA SER A 19 17.27 5.35 0.74
C SER A 19 16.17 4.75 -0.13
N ASP A 20 14.93 4.92 0.29
CA ASP A 20 13.74 4.58 -0.50
C ASP A 20 13.47 5.58 -1.62
N PHE A 21 14.10 6.78 -1.56
CA PHE A 21 13.74 7.93 -2.37
C PHE A 21 14.88 8.46 -3.25
N PRO A 22 15.48 7.63 -4.14
CA PRO A 22 16.39 8.13 -5.16
C PRO A 22 15.63 8.89 -6.25
N ILE A 23 16.37 9.58 -7.14
CA ILE A 23 15.82 10.32 -8.29
C ILE A 23 14.96 9.44 -9.22
N GLN A 24 15.16 8.13 -9.24
CA GLN A 24 14.36 7.17 -10.02
C GLN A 24 13.00 6.88 -9.38
N ASN A 25 12.76 7.22 -8.10
CA ASN A 25 11.48 7.00 -7.43
C ASN A 25 10.55 8.20 -7.58
N LEU A 26 10.81 9.26 -6.84
CA LEU A 26 10.01 10.49 -6.80
C LEU A 26 8.52 10.20 -6.49
N PRO A 27 8.20 9.56 -5.35
CA PRO A 27 6.82 9.26 -4.98
C PRO A 27 6.11 10.54 -4.52
N PHE A 28 4.80 10.60 -4.76
CA PHE A 28 3.95 11.73 -4.40
C PHE A 28 3.27 11.50 -3.05
N GLY A 29 3.10 12.57 -2.28
CA GLY A 29 2.40 12.57 -1.00
C GLY A 29 1.79 13.92 -0.68
N ILE A 30 1.06 13.98 0.42
CA ILE A 30 0.57 15.23 1.03
C ILE A 30 1.29 15.40 2.36
N PHE A 31 1.81 16.58 2.59
CA PHE A 31 2.51 16.94 3.82
C PHE A 31 2.05 18.30 4.33
N LYS A 32 2.28 18.54 5.61
CA LYS A 32 2.11 19.84 6.27
C LYS A 32 3.32 20.13 7.17
N THR A 33 3.49 21.39 7.55
CA THR A 33 4.43 21.83 8.57
C THR A 33 3.70 22.70 9.58
N ASP A 34 4.37 23.23 10.60
CA ASP A 34 3.78 24.15 11.57
C ASP A 34 3.24 25.45 10.93
N TYR A 35 3.72 25.78 9.71
CA TYR A 35 3.37 27.01 8.98
C TYR A 35 2.76 26.75 7.60
N LEU A 36 2.70 25.50 7.12
CA LEU A 36 2.05 25.12 5.86
C LEU A 36 0.84 24.24 6.13
N THR A 37 -0.27 24.58 5.51
CA THR A 37 -1.44 23.68 5.40
C THR A 37 -1.09 22.46 4.54
N PRO A 38 -1.88 21.36 4.58
CA PRO A 38 -1.61 20.20 3.75
C PRO A 38 -1.51 20.54 2.25
N VAL A 39 -0.38 20.21 1.64
CA VAL A 39 -0.04 20.44 0.22
C VAL A 39 0.70 19.26 -0.39
N ALA A 40 0.73 19.22 -1.73
CA ALA A 40 1.40 18.15 -2.47
C ALA A 40 2.94 18.30 -2.42
N GLY A 41 3.62 17.17 -2.20
CA GLY A 41 5.08 17.07 -2.23
C GLY A 41 5.57 15.77 -2.86
N VAL A 42 6.86 15.73 -3.13
CA VAL A 42 7.59 14.57 -3.64
C VAL A 42 8.79 14.28 -2.75
N ALA A 43 8.98 13.01 -2.38
CA ALA A 43 10.15 12.62 -1.60
C ALA A 43 11.41 12.47 -2.48
N ILE A 44 12.54 13.00 -1.99
CA ILE A 44 13.87 12.84 -2.57
C ILE A 44 14.93 12.81 -1.45
N GLY A 45 15.65 11.70 -1.31
CA GLY A 45 16.62 11.51 -0.22
C GLY A 45 15.96 11.67 1.14
N ASN A 46 16.44 12.66 1.92
CA ASN A 46 15.89 13.04 3.23
C ASN A 46 15.02 14.31 3.17
N TYR A 47 14.53 14.68 1.98
CA TYR A 47 13.76 15.91 1.79
C TYR A 47 12.40 15.62 1.17
N VAL A 48 11.48 16.56 1.42
CA VAL A 48 10.24 16.72 0.69
C VAL A 48 10.37 17.93 -0.21
N LEU A 49 10.15 17.75 -1.50
CA LEU A 49 10.12 18.82 -2.51
C LEU A 49 8.69 19.38 -2.58
N ASP A 50 8.52 20.65 -2.23
CA ASP A 50 7.23 21.37 -2.24
C ASP A 50 6.81 21.67 -3.68
N LEU A 51 5.74 21.03 -4.14
CA LEU A 51 5.22 21.22 -5.50
C LEU A 51 4.44 22.52 -5.67
N VAL A 52 3.90 23.09 -4.59
CA VAL A 52 3.23 24.40 -4.64
C VAL A 52 4.27 25.48 -4.91
N TYR A 53 5.38 25.46 -4.15
CA TYR A 53 6.48 26.38 -4.37
C TYR A 53 7.00 26.31 -5.82
N LEU A 54 7.25 25.11 -6.33
CA LEU A 54 7.74 24.94 -7.71
C LEU A 54 6.75 25.46 -8.75
N TYR A 55 5.46 25.23 -8.53
CA TYR A 55 4.40 25.70 -9.43
C TYR A 55 4.31 27.24 -9.44
N GLU A 56 4.27 27.88 -8.28
CA GLU A 56 4.13 29.33 -8.14
C GLU A 56 5.34 30.12 -8.65
N HIS A 57 6.51 29.48 -8.70
CA HIS A 57 7.76 30.10 -9.17
C HIS A 57 8.15 29.68 -10.60
N GLY A 58 7.22 29.11 -11.38
CA GLY A 58 7.37 28.89 -12.81
C GLY A 58 8.18 27.64 -13.20
N PHE A 59 8.61 26.79 -12.26
CA PHE A 59 9.37 25.58 -12.57
C PHE A 59 8.58 24.54 -13.38
N PHE A 60 7.26 24.66 -13.42
CA PHE A 60 6.34 23.83 -14.20
C PHE A 60 5.74 24.56 -15.41
N ASP A 61 6.27 25.71 -15.77
CA ASP A 61 5.80 26.45 -16.96
C ASP A 61 5.89 25.58 -18.23
N GLY A 62 4.86 25.71 -19.07
CA GLY A 62 4.74 24.92 -20.30
C GLY A 62 4.06 23.55 -20.12
N LEU A 63 3.85 23.06 -18.90
CA LEU A 63 3.13 21.80 -18.67
C LEU A 63 1.61 21.92 -18.76
N GLY A 64 1.06 23.14 -18.77
CA GLY A 64 -0.39 23.39 -18.88
C GLY A 64 -1.17 22.82 -17.70
N LEU A 65 -0.63 22.96 -16.50
CA LEU A 65 -1.26 22.51 -15.25
C LEU A 65 -2.33 23.51 -14.78
N PRO A 66 -3.47 23.06 -14.23
CA PRO A 66 -4.46 23.92 -13.63
C PRO A 66 -3.92 24.72 -12.45
N GLN A 67 -4.43 25.94 -12.26
CA GLN A 67 -4.05 26.78 -11.13
C GLN A 67 -4.40 26.09 -9.79
N GLY A 68 -3.46 26.12 -8.84
CA GLY A 68 -3.65 25.58 -7.50
C GLY A 68 -3.72 24.06 -7.43
N ILE A 69 -3.31 23.33 -8.48
CA ILE A 69 -3.41 21.87 -8.57
C ILE A 69 -2.67 21.15 -7.44
N PHE A 70 -1.58 21.71 -6.95
CA PHE A 70 -0.78 21.17 -5.86
C PHE A 70 -1.14 21.75 -4.48
N ASN A 71 -1.88 22.87 -4.45
CA ASN A 71 -2.38 23.50 -3.23
C ASN A 71 -3.75 22.91 -2.85
N GLN A 72 -3.80 21.60 -2.67
CA GLN A 72 -4.97 20.82 -2.31
C GLN A 72 -4.62 19.87 -1.17
N PRO A 73 -5.58 19.55 -0.27
CA PRO A 73 -5.34 18.65 0.86
C PRO A 73 -5.29 17.17 0.45
N SER A 74 -5.41 16.87 -0.83
CA SER A 74 -5.30 15.52 -1.41
C SER A 74 -4.83 15.57 -2.86
N LEU A 75 -4.23 14.48 -3.34
CA LEU A 75 -3.73 14.37 -4.72
C LEU A 75 -4.82 14.07 -5.76
N ASN A 76 -6.10 13.92 -5.37
CA ASN A 76 -7.16 13.45 -6.29
C ASN A 76 -7.26 14.29 -7.56
N ASP A 77 -7.26 15.62 -7.45
CA ASP A 77 -7.33 16.52 -8.61
C ASP A 77 -6.11 16.34 -9.51
N PHE A 78 -4.91 16.23 -8.93
CA PHE A 78 -3.66 16.02 -9.67
C PHE A 78 -3.65 14.67 -10.40
N ILE A 79 -3.92 13.57 -9.70
CA ILE A 79 -3.92 12.23 -10.33
C ILE A 79 -5.05 12.09 -11.35
N GLY A 80 -6.17 12.80 -11.15
CA GLY A 80 -7.29 12.89 -12.09
C GLY A 80 -6.94 13.55 -13.43
N LEU A 81 -5.81 14.27 -13.55
CA LEU A 81 -5.28 14.73 -14.84
C LEU A 81 -4.82 13.57 -15.72
N GLY A 82 -4.72 12.37 -15.17
CA GLY A 82 -4.37 11.12 -15.82
C GLY A 82 -2.87 10.86 -15.92
N LYS A 83 -2.51 9.59 -16.13
CA LYS A 83 -1.12 9.10 -16.09
C LYS A 83 -0.14 9.88 -16.95
N LYS A 84 -0.57 10.30 -18.15
CA LYS A 84 0.33 11.06 -19.06
C LYS A 84 0.77 12.38 -18.40
N LYS A 85 -0.17 13.14 -17.86
CA LYS A 85 0.14 14.43 -17.23
C LYS A 85 0.97 14.25 -15.96
N CYS A 86 0.63 13.28 -15.13
CA CYS A 86 1.41 12.95 -13.93
C CYS A 86 2.86 12.53 -14.27
N ARG A 87 3.04 11.77 -15.37
CA ARG A 87 4.38 11.43 -15.90
C ARG A 87 5.15 12.65 -16.32
N GLU A 88 4.54 13.58 -17.07
CA GLU A 88 5.19 14.83 -17.49
C GLU A 88 5.69 15.63 -16.27
N VAL A 89 4.89 15.72 -15.21
CA VAL A 89 5.30 16.36 -13.95
C VAL A 89 6.46 15.61 -13.30
N ARG A 90 6.36 14.29 -13.15
CA ARG A 90 7.45 13.48 -12.58
C ARG A 90 8.75 13.58 -13.37
N GLU A 91 8.68 13.58 -14.70
CA GLU A 91 9.85 13.75 -15.57
C GLU A 91 10.46 15.15 -15.43
N ARG A 92 9.63 16.20 -15.30
CA ARG A 92 10.13 17.57 -15.06
C ARG A 92 10.78 17.71 -13.68
N ILE A 93 10.22 17.11 -12.64
CA ILE A 93 10.84 17.05 -11.30
C ILE A 93 12.18 16.32 -11.39
N SER A 94 12.23 15.17 -12.07
CA SER A 94 13.47 14.43 -12.31
C SER A 94 14.52 15.29 -13.01
N GLU A 95 14.14 16.06 -14.03
CA GLU A 95 15.02 16.98 -14.75
C GLU A 95 15.60 18.06 -13.85
N LEU A 96 14.76 18.72 -13.02
CA LEU A 96 15.18 19.75 -12.05
C LEU A 96 16.17 19.23 -11.01
N LEU A 97 16.08 17.94 -10.70
CA LEU A 97 16.89 17.28 -9.67
C LEU A 97 18.16 16.61 -10.22
N GLN A 98 18.37 16.57 -11.55
CA GLN A 98 19.57 16.00 -12.14
C GLN A 98 20.83 16.81 -11.78
N HIS A 99 21.94 16.09 -11.64
CA HIS A 99 23.22 16.66 -11.19
C HIS A 99 23.71 17.82 -12.07
N ASP A 100 23.45 17.77 -13.36
CA ASP A 100 23.86 18.75 -14.37
C ASP A 100 22.82 19.85 -14.64
N ASN A 101 21.62 19.76 -14.04
CA ASN A 101 20.60 20.81 -14.14
C ASN A 101 20.87 21.94 -13.14
N GLU A 102 20.94 23.18 -13.62
CA GLU A 102 21.30 24.36 -12.84
C GLU A 102 20.09 25.17 -12.35
N GLU A 103 18.90 24.95 -12.93
CA GLU A 103 17.73 25.80 -12.70
C GLU A 103 17.34 25.91 -11.22
N LEU A 104 17.15 24.79 -10.53
CA LEU A 104 16.87 24.77 -9.09
C LEU A 104 18.16 24.68 -8.28
N ARG A 105 19.16 23.95 -8.77
CA ARG A 105 20.42 23.70 -8.04
C ARG A 105 21.16 24.98 -7.66
N LEU A 106 21.28 25.94 -8.61
CA LEU A 106 22.01 27.19 -8.40
C LEU A 106 21.12 28.33 -7.86
N ASN A 107 19.81 28.18 -7.85
CA ASN A 107 18.89 29.12 -7.25
C ASN A 107 18.79 28.86 -5.73
N LEU A 108 19.72 29.40 -4.95
CA LEU A 108 19.83 29.12 -3.52
C LEU A 108 18.54 29.46 -2.75
N GLY A 109 17.89 30.59 -3.04
CA GLY A 109 16.64 30.97 -2.37
C GLY A 109 15.49 30.03 -2.68
N ALA A 110 15.34 29.62 -3.96
CA ALA A 110 14.33 28.64 -4.34
C ALA A 110 14.61 27.26 -3.70
N ARG A 111 15.86 26.87 -3.65
CA ARG A 111 16.28 25.58 -3.10
C ARG A 111 15.99 25.47 -1.60
N GLU A 112 16.26 26.53 -0.83
CA GLU A 112 15.99 26.59 0.61
C GLU A 112 14.48 26.53 0.93
N LEU A 113 13.64 27.09 0.06
CA LEU A 113 12.19 27.14 0.28
C LEU A 113 11.46 25.94 -0.31
N ALA A 114 11.98 25.33 -1.38
CA ALA A 114 11.35 24.18 -2.03
C ALA A 114 11.71 22.84 -1.40
N LEU A 115 12.86 22.71 -0.73
CA LEU A 115 13.35 21.48 -0.13
C LEU A 115 13.26 21.54 1.39
N ILE A 116 12.26 20.88 1.92
CA ILE A 116 11.98 20.82 3.36
C ILE A 116 12.56 19.51 3.92
N PRO A 117 13.35 19.53 5.00
CA PRO A 117 13.81 18.30 5.65
C PRO A 117 12.63 17.40 6.02
N MET A 118 12.74 16.10 5.77
CA MET A 118 11.65 15.15 6.01
C MET A 118 11.28 15.06 7.50
N GLU A 119 12.19 15.36 8.39
CA GLU A 119 11.97 15.40 9.83
C GLU A 119 11.13 16.61 10.30
N GLU A 120 11.01 17.65 9.47
CA GLU A 120 10.23 18.86 9.75
C GLU A 120 8.79 18.80 9.22
N VAL A 121 8.42 17.69 8.57
CA VAL A 121 7.09 17.55 7.98
C VAL A 121 6.24 16.50 8.70
N GLU A 122 4.95 16.74 8.75
CA GLU A 122 3.95 15.73 9.11
C GLU A 122 3.23 15.26 7.84
N MET A 123 3.31 13.95 7.58
CA MET A 123 2.63 13.37 6.42
C MET A 123 1.14 13.23 6.67
N CYS A 124 0.35 13.56 5.64
CA CYS A 124 -1.11 13.46 5.65
C CYS A 124 -1.59 12.31 4.74
N MET A 125 -2.89 12.03 4.77
CA MET A 125 -3.51 11.12 3.80
C MET A 125 -3.24 11.63 2.38
N PRO A 126 -2.59 10.83 1.52
CA PRO A 126 -2.19 11.31 0.19
C PRO A 126 -3.38 11.51 -0.75
N VAL A 127 -4.46 10.76 -0.56
CA VAL A 127 -5.70 10.84 -1.36
C VAL A 127 -6.93 10.79 -0.46
N LYS A 128 -8.00 11.44 -0.90
CA LYS A 128 -9.33 11.13 -0.42
C LYS A 128 -9.77 9.82 -1.07
N ILE A 129 -10.10 8.82 -0.27
CA ILE A 129 -10.49 7.48 -0.74
C ILE A 129 -12.02 7.40 -0.78
N PRO A 130 -12.65 7.45 -1.99
CA PRO A 130 -14.11 7.34 -2.11
C PRO A 130 -14.61 5.94 -1.79
N ASN A 131 -13.92 4.92 -2.31
CA ASN A 131 -14.29 3.53 -2.14
C ASN A 131 -13.05 2.67 -1.86
N TYR A 132 -13.27 1.56 -1.15
CA TYR A 132 -12.22 0.58 -0.83
C TYR A 132 -12.73 -0.82 -1.11
N THR A 133 -11.96 -1.56 -1.89
CA THR A 133 -12.16 -2.99 -2.14
C THR A 133 -10.91 -3.73 -1.70
N ASP A 134 -11.09 -4.81 -0.96
CA ASP A 134 -10.02 -5.71 -0.58
C ASP A 134 -10.19 -7.05 -1.27
N PHE A 135 -9.07 -7.54 -1.82
CA PHE A 135 -9.01 -8.82 -2.51
C PHE A 135 -8.41 -9.92 -1.62
N TYR A 136 -8.34 -11.11 -2.15
CA TYR A 136 -7.78 -12.29 -1.50
C TYR A 136 -6.86 -13.04 -2.47
N SER A 137 -5.78 -12.34 -2.91
CA SER A 137 -5.06 -12.70 -4.14
C SER A 137 -3.85 -13.62 -3.96
N SER A 138 -3.41 -13.93 -2.73
CA SER A 138 -2.31 -14.85 -2.46
C SER A 138 -2.81 -16.29 -2.33
N GLU A 139 -2.29 -17.20 -3.16
CA GLU A 139 -2.61 -18.64 -3.09
C GLU A 139 -2.09 -19.26 -1.80
N GLU A 140 -0.89 -18.84 -1.38
CA GLU A 140 -0.26 -19.31 -0.14
C GLU A 140 -1.10 -18.91 1.08
N HIS A 141 -1.46 -17.62 1.18
CA HIS A 141 -2.31 -17.14 2.27
C HIS A 141 -3.66 -17.87 2.31
N ALA A 142 -4.34 -17.93 1.16
CA ALA A 142 -5.65 -18.61 1.07
C ALA A 142 -5.59 -20.09 1.43
N THR A 143 -4.49 -20.77 1.06
CA THR A 143 -4.27 -22.18 1.39
C THR A 143 -3.93 -22.36 2.87
N ASN A 144 -3.05 -21.52 3.44
CA ASN A 144 -2.65 -21.58 4.83
C ASN A 144 -3.86 -21.35 5.76
N VAL A 145 -4.59 -20.24 5.55
CA VAL A 145 -5.80 -19.93 6.34
C VAL A 145 -6.87 -21.00 6.13
N GLY A 146 -7.08 -21.44 4.89
CA GLY A 146 -8.02 -22.52 4.61
C GLY A 146 -7.69 -23.81 5.37
N SER A 147 -6.41 -24.17 5.46
CA SER A 147 -5.96 -25.37 6.16
C SER A 147 -6.07 -25.28 7.69
N LEU A 148 -6.12 -24.05 8.27
CA LEU A 148 -6.36 -23.86 9.69
C LEU A 148 -7.81 -24.14 10.10
N PHE A 149 -8.78 -23.98 9.17
CA PHE A 149 -10.21 -24.03 9.45
C PHE A 149 -10.98 -25.11 8.68
N ARG A 150 -10.35 -25.76 7.68
CA ARG A 150 -10.95 -26.77 6.80
C ARG A 150 -10.00 -27.96 6.63
N ASP A 151 -10.50 -29.02 5.98
CA ASP A 151 -9.62 -30.11 5.52
C ASP A 151 -8.56 -29.54 4.54
N PRO A 152 -7.26 -29.78 4.80
CA PRO A 152 -6.17 -29.31 3.93
C PRO A 152 -6.33 -29.65 2.45
N LYS A 153 -7.02 -30.77 2.11
CA LYS A 153 -7.33 -31.14 0.73
C LYS A 153 -8.32 -30.21 0.05
N ASN A 154 -9.11 -29.47 0.85
CA ASN A 154 -10.13 -28.52 0.41
C ASN A 154 -9.87 -27.12 1.01
N ALA A 155 -8.58 -26.77 1.17
CA ALA A 155 -8.19 -25.49 1.76
C ALA A 155 -8.71 -24.31 0.93
N LEU A 156 -8.58 -24.35 -0.38
CA LEU A 156 -9.15 -23.35 -1.30
C LEU A 156 -10.61 -23.63 -1.61
N LEU A 157 -11.45 -22.61 -1.56
CA LEU A 157 -12.83 -22.70 -2.05
C LEU A 157 -12.85 -22.85 -3.58
N PRO A 158 -13.86 -23.52 -4.15
CA PRO A 158 -13.92 -23.86 -5.58
C PRO A 158 -13.78 -22.65 -6.53
N ASN A 159 -14.26 -21.47 -6.13
CA ASN A 159 -14.20 -20.24 -6.93
C ASN A 159 -12.84 -19.54 -6.89
N TRP A 160 -11.97 -19.83 -5.92
CA TRP A 160 -10.76 -19.05 -5.67
C TRP A 160 -9.80 -19.02 -6.88
N LYS A 161 -9.61 -20.16 -7.57
CA LYS A 161 -8.74 -20.24 -8.77
C LYS A 161 -9.42 -19.79 -10.06
N HIS A 162 -10.67 -19.35 -10.00
CA HIS A 162 -11.43 -18.94 -11.17
C HIS A 162 -11.69 -17.43 -11.24
N MET A 163 -11.61 -16.73 -10.12
CA MET A 163 -11.85 -15.29 -10.06
C MET A 163 -11.11 -14.65 -8.87
N PRO A 164 -10.69 -13.39 -8.98
CA PRO A 164 -10.22 -12.61 -7.82
C PRO A 164 -11.38 -12.45 -6.83
N VAL A 165 -11.28 -13.10 -5.68
CA VAL A 165 -12.27 -12.94 -4.59
C VAL A 165 -11.97 -11.65 -3.85
N GLY A 166 -12.99 -10.88 -3.50
CA GLY A 166 -12.84 -9.63 -2.77
C GLY A 166 -14.09 -9.25 -1.99
N TYR A 167 -13.99 -8.24 -1.13
CA TYR A 167 -15.10 -7.65 -0.39
C TYR A 167 -15.00 -6.12 -0.39
N HIS A 168 -16.10 -5.44 -0.10
CA HIS A 168 -16.12 -3.99 0.04
C HIS A 168 -15.73 -3.60 1.45
N GLY A 169 -14.56 -2.95 1.57
CA GLY A 169 -14.03 -2.47 2.84
C GLY A 169 -14.61 -1.11 3.26
N ARG A 170 -14.25 -0.68 4.46
CA ARG A 170 -14.67 0.61 5.01
C ARG A 170 -13.61 1.68 4.69
N ALA A 171 -13.85 2.54 3.70
CA ALA A 171 -12.94 3.60 3.31
C ALA A 171 -12.72 4.65 4.43
N SER A 172 -13.74 4.95 5.24
CA SER A 172 -13.69 6.02 6.25
C SER A 172 -12.78 5.74 7.45
N SER A 173 -12.34 4.50 7.64
CA SER A 173 -11.42 4.09 8.72
C SER A 173 -10.00 3.78 8.21
N ILE A 174 -9.69 4.14 6.96
CA ILE A 174 -8.31 4.09 6.46
C ILE A 174 -7.58 5.35 6.95
N VAL A 175 -6.43 5.14 7.59
CA VAL A 175 -5.61 6.20 8.18
C VAL A 175 -4.18 6.16 7.64
N VAL A 176 -3.47 7.29 7.72
CA VAL A 176 -2.07 7.36 7.32
C VAL A 176 -1.15 6.76 8.37
N SER A 177 -0.01 6.28 7.94
CA SER A 177 1.11 5.80 8.78
C SER A 177 1.40 6.76 9.93
N GLY A 178 1.62 6.22 11.13
CA GLY A 178 1.82 6.97 12.38
C GLY A 178 0.56 7.17 13.22
N THR A 179 -0.63 6.98 12.62
CA THR A 179 -1.90 7.04 13.36
C THR A 179 -2.05 5.80 14.25
N SER A 180 -2.42 6.00 15.53
CA SER A 180 -2.71 4.91 16.46
C SER A 180 -4.06 4.25 16.15
N ILE A 181 -4.13 2.94 16.35
CA ILE A 181 -5.34 2.13 16.15
C ILE A 181 -5.85 1.66 17.51
N HIS A 182 -7.09 1.99 17.83
CA HIS A 182 -7.74 1.47 19.05
C HIS A 182 -8.10 0.00 18.87
N ARG A 183 -7.77 -0.82 19.88
CA ARG A 183 -8.22 -2.22 19.92
C ARG A 183 -9.74 -2.27 19.82
N PRO A 184 -10.32 -3.01 18.85
CA PRO A 184 -11.77 -3.03 18.67
C PRO A 184 -12.45 -3.88 19.76
N LYS A 185 -13.69 -3.54 20.04
CA LYS A 185 -14.64 -4.35 20.83
C LYS A 185 -15.70 -4.94 19.92
N GLY A 186 -16.14 -6.13 20.23
CA GLY A 186 -17.21 -6.80 19.48
C GLY A 186 -17.72 -8.04 20.20
N GLN A 187 -18.62 -8.74 19.55
CA GLN A 187 -19.01 -10.06 20.00
C GLN A 187 -17.92 -11.07 19.62
N VAL A 188 -17.49 -11.85 20.60
CA VAL A 188 -16.61 -13.00 20.41
C VAL A 188 -17.27 -14.23 20.99
N LYS A 189 -17.06 -15.38 20.36
CA LYS A 189 -17.56 -16.66 20.89
C LYS A 189 -16.37 -17.48 21.41
N PRO A 190 -16.18 -17.55 22.76
CA PRO A 190 -15.18 -18.43 23.35
C PRO A 190 -15.44 -19.89 22.96
N GLY A 191 -14.38 -20.70 22.79
CA GLY A 191 -14.45 -22.03 22.20
C GLY A 191 -15.47 -22.98 22.84
N ASP A 192 -15.61 -22.89 24.16
CA ASP A 192 -16.48 -23.78 24.95
C ASP A 192 -17.82 -23.14 25.37
N SER A 193 -18.10 -21.91 24.88
CA SER A 193 -19.33 -21.20 25.23
C SER A 193 -20.41 -21.40 24.16
N GLU A 194 -21.66 -21.60 24.58
CA GLU A 194 -22.81 -21.60 23.67
C GLU A 194 -23.25 -20.19 23.27
N VAL A 195 -22.92 -19.19 24.09
CA VAL A 195 -23.31 -17.79 23.89
C VAL A 195 -22.08 -16.89 23.68
N PRO A 196 -22.17 -15.89 22.80
CA PRO A 196 -21.11 -14.92 22.65
C PRO A 196 -21.02 -13.98 23.84
N ILE A 197 -19.84 -13.37 24.03
CA ILE A 197 -19.63 -12.30 25.00
C ILE A 197 -19.22 -11.02 24.24
N PHE A 198 -19.48 -9.86 24.83
CA PHE A 198 -18.98 -8.59 24.31
C PHE A 198 -17.68 -8.25 25.01
N SER A 199 -16.57 -8.15 24.25
CA SER A 199 -15.25 -7.88 24.81
C SER A 199 -14.33 -7.17 23.80
N ALA A 200 -13.21 -6.64 24.29
CA ALA A 200 -12.09 -6.26 23.43
C ALA A 200 -11.49 -7.51 22.77
N SER A 201 -11.10 -7.39 21.50
CA SER A 201 -10.46 -8.48 20.75
C SER A 201 -9.18 -8.97 21.45
N GLN A 202 -9.05 -10.28 21.59
CA GLN A 202 -7.86 -10.94 22.12
C GLN A 202 -6.95 -11.51 21.00
N LYS A 203 -7.41 -11.42 19.74
CA LYS A 203 -6.69 -11.94 18.57
C LYS A 203 -6.53 -10.85 17.51
N LEU A 204 -5.93 -9.72 17.92
CA LEU A 204 -5.62 -8.64 16.99
C LEU A 204 -4.41 -9.00 16.14
N ASP A 205 -4.53 -8.81 14.83
CA ASP A 205 -3.58 -9.22 13.80
C ASP A 205 -3.32 -8.09 12.80
N PHE A 206 -2.25 -8.19 12.05
CA PHE A 206 -1.97 -7.39 10.86
C PHE A 206 -2.18 -8.23 9.60
N GLU A 207 -2.39 -7.58 8.48
CA GLU A 207 -2.26 -8.17 7.14
C GLU A 207 -1.31 -7.34 6.29
N LEU A 208 -0.21 -7.98 5.85
CA LEU A 208 0.77 -7.38 4.95
C LEU A 208 0.22 -7.31 3.54
N GLU A 209 -0.01 -6.09 3.05
CA GLU A 209 -0.58 -5.86 1.73
C GLU A 209 0.09 -4.71 0.98
N ILE A 210 -0.20 -4.65 -0.31
CA ILE A 210 -0.03 -3.48 -1.16
C ILE A 210 -1.40 -3.11 -1.73
N ALA A 211 -1.70 -1.81 -1.74
CA ALA A 211 -2.88 -1.30 -2.40
C ALA A 211 -2.51 -0.42 -3.60
N PHE A 212 -3.31 -0.48 -4.67
CA PHE A 212 -3.19 0.48 -5.76
C PHE A 212 -4.31 1.52 -5.71
N ILE A 213 -4.01 2.71 -6.28
CA ILE A 213 -4.89 3.87 -6.29
C ILE A 213 -5.23 4.22 -7.74
N THR A 214 -6.52 4.44 -8.02
CA THR A 214 -7.01 4.78 -9.35
C THR A 214 -6.87 6.27 -9.66
N CYS A 215 -6.61 6.58 -10.93
CA CYS A 215 -6.45 7.96 -11.44
C CYS A 215 -7.44 8.31 -12.55
N LYS A 216 -8.47 7.49 -12.76
CA LYS A 216 -9.44 7.72 -13.82
C LYS A 216 -10.80 7.17 -13.43
N GLU A 217 -11.85 7.89 -13.81
CA GLU A 217 -13.24 7.50 -13.60
C GLU A 217 -13.79 6.67 -14.76
N THR A 218 -14.85 5.92 -14.49
CA THR A 218 -15.71 5.29 -15.50
C THR A 218 -17.17 5.54 -15.19
N ASP A 219 -17.99 5.55 -16.23
CA ASP A 219 -19.45 5.60 -16.05
C ASP A 219 -19.99 4.27 -15.51
N LEU A 220 -21.07 4.34 -14.74
CA LEU A 220 -21.81 3.15 -14.30
C LEU A 220 -22.29 2.36 -15.53
N GLY A 221 -22.08 1.05 -15.52
CA GLY A 221 -22.34 0.15 -16.63
C GLY A 221 -21.15 -0.08 -17.57
N SER A 222 -20.04 0.67 -17.36
CA SER A 222 -18.79 0.45 -18.11
C SER A 222 -17.91 -0.59 -17.44
N SER A 223 -17.09 -1.30 -18.23
CA SER A 223 -16.09 -2.23 -17.72
C SER A 223 -14.69 -1.87 -18.23
N VAL A 224 -13.68 -2.24 -17.47
CA VAL A 224 -12.26 -2.08 -17.81
C VAL A 224 -11.67 -3.45 -18.11
N SER A 225 -11.08 -3.62 -19.29
CA SER A 225 -10.39 -4.88 -19.62
C SER A 225 -9.04 -4.99 -18.95
N THR A 226 -8.51 -6.21 -18.82
CA THR A 226 -7.15 -6.46 -18.30
C THR A 226 -6.05 -5.70 -19.08
N ASN A 227 -6.27 -5.45 -20.37
CA ASN A 227 -5.31 -4.70 -21.21
C ASN A 227 -5.33 -3.20 -20.93
N GLU A 228 -6.46 -2.67 -20.47
CA GLU A 228 -6.65 -1.24 -20.20
C GLU A 228 -6.41 -0.86 -18.73
N ALA A 229 -6.46 -1.84 -17.84
CA ALA A 229 -6.41 -1.64 -16.38
C ALA A 229 -5.25 -0.74 -15.92
N GLU A 230 -4.07 -0.89 -16.51
CA GLU A 230 -2.90 -0.07 -16.16
C GLU A 230 -3.08 1.43 -16.46
N ASN A 231 -4.01 1.80 -17.36
CA ASN A 231 -4.31 3.21 -17.64
C ASN A 231 -5.13 3.87 -16.51
N PHE A 232 -5.70 3.08 -15.63
CA PHE A 232 -6.51 3.52 -14.51
C PHE A 232 -5.74 3.53 -13.18
N ILE A 233 -4.55 2.92 -13.12
CA ILE A 233 -3.74 2.81 -11.90
C ILE A 233 -2.67 3.91 -11.89
N PHE A 234 -2.71 4.78 -10.88
CA PHE A 234 -1.69 5.81 -10.67
C PHE A 234 -0.42 5.23 -10.04
N GLY A 235 -0.59 4.52 -8.92
CA GLY A 235 0.54 4.02 -8.16
C GLY A 235 0.09 3.15 -6.99
N PHE A 236 1.04 2.84 -6.12
CA PHE A 236 0.91 1.87 -5.05
C PHE A 236 1.34 2.45 -3.72
N VAL A 237 0.72 1.96 -2.64
CA VAL A 237 1.06 2.22 -1.24
C VAL A 237 1.18 0.89 -0.50
N LEU A 238 1.97 0.84 0.57
CA LEU A 238 1.87 -0.25 1.54
C LEU A 238 0.55 -0.13 2.28
N PHE A 239 -0.04 -1.26 2.60
CA PHE A 239 -1.33 -1.33 3.26
C PHE A 239 -1.33 -2.38 4.37
N ASN A 240 -1.81 -2.03 5.53
CA ASN A 240 -2.04 -2.95 6.64
C ASN A 240 -3.54 -3.01 6.92
N ASP A 241 -4.18 -4.15 6.65
CA ASP A 241 -5.58 -4.39 7.00
C ASP A 241 -5.67 -5.04 8.37
N TRP A 242 -5.82 -4.19 9.42
CA TRP A 242 -5.92 -4.66 10.79
C TRP A 242 -7.10 -5.61 10.98
N SER A 243 -6.86 -6.75 11.65
CA SER A 243 -7.82 -7.84 11.73
C SER A 243 -8.05 -8.29 13.16
N ALA A 244 -9.28 -8.19 13.65
CA ALA A 244 -9.69 -8.78 14.92
C ALA A 244 -10.23 -10.19 14.67
N ARG A 245 -9.36 -11.20 14.72
CA ARG A 245 -9.64 -12.57 14.24
C ARG A 245 -10.74 -13.27 15.01
N ASP A 246 -10.86 -13.01 16.29
CA ASP A 246 -11.91 -13.58 17.14
C ASP A 246 -13.31 -12.99 16.84
N ILE A 247 -13.38 -11.67 16.61
CA ILE A 247 -14.61 -11.01 16.16
C ILE A 247 -14.95 -11.49 14.73
N GLN A 248 -13.97 -11.48 13.82
CA GLN A 248 -14.13 -11.91 12.44
C GLN A 248 -14.66 -13.36 12.36
N GLN A 249 -14.09 -14.27 13.16
CA GLN A 249 -14.50 -15.68 13.17
C GLN A 249 -15.97 -15.87 13.54
N TRP A 250 -16.51 -15.04 14.43
CA TRP A 250 -17.91 -15.12 14.86
C TRP A 250 -18.87 -14.55 13.82
N GLU A 251 -18.51 -13.46 13.14
CA GLU A 251 -19.45 -12.69 12.33
C GLU A 251 -19.40 -12.98 10.83
N TYR A 252 -18.29 -13.55 10.28
CA TYR A 252 -18.04 -13.52 8.83
C TYR A 252 -19.04 -14.32 7.99
N VAL A 253 -19.78 -15.24 8.57
CA VAL A 253 -20.83 -16.00 7.90
C VAL A 253 -22.17 -15.38 8.24
N PRO A 254 -23.07 -15.07 7.27
CA PRO A 254 -23.03 -15.43 5.85
C PRO A 254 -22.49 -14.36 4.88
N LEU A 255 -22.19 -13.12 5.33
CA LEU A 255 -21.95 -11.99 4.42
C LEU A 255 -20.48 -11.56 4.29
N GLY A 256 -19.57 -12.20 4.99
CA GLY A 256 -18.15 -11.83 5.01
C GLY A 256 -17.76 -10.96 6.22
N PRO A 257 -16.50 -10.46 6.28
CA PRO A 257 -15.99 -9.71 7.42
C PRO A 257 -16.68 -8.34 7.56
N PHE A 258 -16.85 -7.87 8.80
CA PHE A 258 -17.48 -6.60 9.13
C PHE A 258 -16.74 -5.89 10.28
N LEU A 259 -17.15 -6.08 11.55
CA LEU A 259 -16.51 -5.43 12.71
C LEU A 259 -15.06 -5.90 12.95
N GLY A 260 -14.73 -7.11 12.51
CA GLY A 260 -13.38 -7.65 12.59
C GLY A 260 -12.39 -6.96 11.65
N LYS A 261 -12.86 -6.08 10.75
CA LYS A 261 -12.05 -5.39 9.75
C LYS A 261 -12.27 -3.87 9.72
N ASN A 262 -13.50 -3.39 9.90
CA ASN A 262 -13.87 -1.99 9.65
C ASN A 262 -13.35 -0.98 10.68
N PHE A 263 -12.65 -1.42 11.71
CA PHE A 263 -12.15 -0.56 12.81
C PHE A 263 -10.87 0.21 12.43
N GLY A 264 -10.17 -0.20 11.39
CA GLY A 264 -8.96 0.50 10.93
C GLY A 264 -8.20 -0.23 9.84
N SER A 265 -7.64 0.52 8.92
CA SER A 265 -6.58 0.10 7.99
C SER A 265 -5.55 1.22 7.89
N THR A 266 -4.27 0.89 7.67
CA THR A 266 -3.19 1.90 7.62
C THR A 266 -2.49 1.87 6.27
N ILE A 267 -2.23 3.04 5.68
CA ILE A 267 -1.45 3.17 4.43
C ILE A 267 -0.13 3.91 4.64
N SER A 268 0.87 3.59 3.81
CA SER A 268 2.08 4.41 3.71
C SER A 268 1.75 5.77 3.08
N PRO A 269 2.46 6.86 3.47
CA PRO A 269 2.08 8.21 3.07
C PRO A 269 2.52 8.57 1.64
N TRP A 270 3.43 7.80 1.06
CA TRP A 270 4.02 8.04 -0.25
C TRP A 270 3.43 7.10 -1.29
N ILE A 271 2.86 7.65 -2.38
CA ILE A 271 2.39 6.86 -3.52
C ILE A 271 3.55 6.69 -4.50
N VAL A 272 4.08 5.48 -4.57
CA VAL A 272 5.06 5.10 -5.59
C VAL A 272 4.33 4.88 -6.90
N THR A 273 4.64 5.68 -7.93
CA THR A 273 3.91 5.60 -9.20
C THR A 273 4.14 4.27 -9.89
N MET A 274 3.13 3.77 -10.62
CA MET A 274 3.28 2.57 -11.45
C MET A 274 4.41 2.75 -12.47
N ASP A 275 4.63 3.97 -12.95
CA ASP A 275 5.71 4.33 -13.86
C ASP A 275 7.09 4.13 -13.21
N ALA A 276 7.27 4.45 -11.94
CA ALA A 276 8.52 4.21 -11.21
C ALA A 276 8.82 2.73 -11.02
N LEU A 277 7.79 1.90 -10.92
CA LEU A 277 7.90 0.45 -10.77
C LEU A 277 8.14 -0.30 -12.09
N GLU A 278 7.98 0.34 -13.24
CA GLU A 278 8.12 -0.29 -14.56
C GLU A 278 9.43 -1.10 -14.76
N PRO A 279 10.61 -0.64 -14.31
CA PRO A 279 11.85 -1.41 -14.45
C PRO A 279 11.89 -2.73 -13.65
N PHE A 280 10.99 -2.88 -12.68
CA PHE A 280 10.94 -4.00 -11.74
C PHE A 280 9.83 -5.02 -12.08
N ARG A 281 9.27 -4.94 -13.29
CA ARG A 281 8.28 -5.92 -13.78
C ARG A 281 8.88 -7.31 -13.88
N VAL A 282 8.05 -8.29 -13.48
CA VAL A 282 8.37 -9.71 -13.54
C VAL A 282 7.11 -10.52 -13.85
N ALA A 283 7.31 -11.77 -14.26
CA ALA A 283 6.22 -12.72 -14.38
C ALA A 283 5.66 -13.08 -13.00
N GLY A 284 4.34 -13.20 -12.89
CA GLY A 284 3.66 -13.74 -11.73
C GLY A 284 3.61 -15.28 -11.73
N PRO A 285 2.98 -15.88 -10.70
CA PRO A 285 2.74 -17.32 -10.64
C PRO A 285 1.97 -17.82 -11.86
N LYS A 286 2.26 -19.06 -12.27
CA LYS A 286 1.51 -19.71 -13.34
C LYS A 286 0.10 -20.03 -12.87
N GLN A 287 -0.90 -19.47 -13.53
CA GLN A 287 -2.30 -19.72 -13.22
C GLN A 287 -2.78 -21.08 -13.78
N SER A 288 -3.44 -21.87 -12.93
CA SER A 288 -4.04 -23.15 -13.26
C SER A 288 -5.24 -23.39 -12.35
N PRO A 289 -6.45 -23.71 -12.90
CA PRO A 289 -6.76 -23.88 -14.33
C PRO A 289 -6.64 -22.58 -15.14
N GLU A 290 -6.76 -22.70 -16.48
CA GLU A 290 -6.78 -21.52 -17.35
C GLU A 290 -7.97 -20.62 -17.00
N VAL A 291 -7.70 -19.32 -16.87
CA VAL A 291 -8.72 -18.32 -16.50
C VAL A 291 -9.66 -18.01 -17.67
N LEU A 292 -10.86 -17.53 -17.35
CA LEU A 292 -11.82 -17.09 -18.38
C LEU A 292 -11.26 -15.90 -19.20
N PRO A 293 -11.75 -15.71 -20.44
CA PRO A 293 -11.20 -14.72 -21.38
C PRO A 293 -11.06 -13.31 -20.83
N TYR A 294 -12.00 -12.83 -20.00
CA TYR A 294 -11.98 -11.47 -19.42
C TYR A 294 -10.86 -11.26 -18.38
N LEU A 295 -10.28 -12.35 -17.85
CA LEU A 295 -9.17 -12.32 -16.88
C LEU A 295 -7.81 -12.65 -17.51
N LYS A 296 -7.77 -12.99 -18.83
CA LYS A 296 -6.49 -13.28 -19.48
C LYS A 296 -5.62 -12.03 -19.54
N THR A 297 -4.36 -12.18 -19.21
CA THR A 297 -3.32 -11.14 -19.31
C THR A 297 -2.17 -11.65 -20.18
N ALA A 298 -1.45 -10.73 -20.79
CA ALA A 298 -0.24 -11.03 -21.56
C ALA A 298 0.97 -10.26 -21.01
N GLY A 299 2.13 -10.91 -21.03
CA GLY A 299 3.39 -10.34 -20.53
C GLY A 299 3.47 -10.30 -19.00
N ASP A 300 4.51 -9.66 -18.50
CA ASP A 300 4.78 -9.51 -17.07
C ASP A 300 3.84 -8.47 -16.46
N LYS A 301 3.02 -8.85 -15.50
CA LYS A 301 1.95 -8.02 -14.92
C LYS A 301 2.08 -7.82 -13.41
N THR A 302 3.15 -8.31 -12.81
CA THR A 302 3.47 -8.07 -11.42
C THR A 302 4.83 -7.38 -11.26
N PHE A 303 5.24 -7.10 -10.04
CA PHE A 303 6.48 -6.38 -9.74
C PHE A 303 7.27 -7.13 -8.68
N ASP A 304 8.61 -7.10 -8.78
CA ASP A 304 9.52 -7.65 -7.77
C ASP A 304 9.71 -6.62 -6.64
N ILE A 305 8.74 -6.58 -5.71
CA ILE A 305 8.76 -5.71 -4.54
C ILE A 305 8.98 -6.58 -3.31
N ASN A 306 10.13 -6.42 -2.67
CA ASN A 306 10.42 -7.06 -1.39
C ASN A 306 9.62 -6.37 -0.29
N LEU A 307 9.03 -7.16 0.59
CA LEU A 307 8.17 -6.71 1.67
C LEU A 307 8.69 -7.24 3.00
N GLU A 308 8.71 -6.40 4.02
CA GLU A 308 9.13 -6.76 5.37
C GLU A 308 8.08 -6.30 6.39
N VAL A 309 7.83 -7.13 7.39
CA VAL A 309 7.00 -6.80 8.55
C VAL A 309 7.85 -6.87 9.79
N SER A 310 7.84 -5.82 10.58
CA SER A 310 8.43 -5.80 11.91
C SER A 310 7.36 -5.58 12.96
N ILE A 311 7.54 -6.21 14.13
CA ILE A 311 6.81 -5.89 15.36
C ILE A 311 7.75 -5.20 16.34
N GLN A 312 7.27 -4.14 16.97
CA GLN A 312 8.00 -3.36 17.96
C GLN A 312 7.15 -3.23 19.22
N PRO A 313 7.49 -3.95 20.31
CA PRO A 313 6.89 -3.72 21.62
C PRO A 313 7.14 -2.30 22.13
N GLU A 314 6.30 -1.82 23.02
CA GLU A 314 6.54 -0.53 23.65
C GLU A 314 7.88 -0.54 24.41
N ASN A 315 8.71 0.48 24.20
CA ASN A 315 10.05 0.63 24.80
C ASN A 315 11.07 -0.47 24.44
N SER A 316 10.89 -1.17 23.31
CA SER A 316 11.80 -2.19 22.82
C SER A 316 12.18 -1.97 21.35
N ASP A 317 13.23 -2.67 20.89
CA ASP A 317 13.63 -2.62 19.48
C ASP A 317 12.65 -3.42 18.60
N ALA A 318 12.50 -2.96 17.36
CA ALA A 318 11.73 -3.68 16.36
C ALA A 318 12.47 -4.92 15.88
N ILE A 319 11.74 -6.03 15.72
CA ILE A 319 12.27 -7.24 15.08
C ILE A 319 11.50 -7.54 13.79
N ILE A 320 12.19 -8.00 12.77
CA ILE A 320 11.55 -8.47 11.54
C ILE A 320 10.96 -9.85 11.80
N ILE A 321 9.66 -10.00 11.56
CA ILE A 321 8.91 -11.24 11.75
C ILE A 321 8.46 -11.90 10.44
N SER A 322 8.49 -11.15 9.33
CA SER A 322 8.17 -11.69 8.01
C SER A 322 8.92 -10.97 6.90
N LYS A 323 9.27 -11.72 5.83
CA LYS A 323 9.86 -11.22 4.59
C LYS A 323 9.16 -11.87 3.40
N SER A 324 8.28 -11.13 2.75
CA SER A 324 7.50 -11.60 1.60
C SER A 324 7.86 -10.85 0.32
N ASN A 325 7.11 -11.07 -0.75
CA ASN A 325 7.30 -10.35 -2.01
C ASN A 325 5.99 -10.24 -2.77
N PHE A 326 5.71 -9.08 -3.34
CA PHE A 326 4.49 -8.79 -4.11
C PHE A 326 4.30 -9.72 -5.32
N LYS A 327 5.38 -10.22 -5.91
CA LYS A 327 5.33 -11.15 -7.06
C LYS A 327 4.68 -12.51 -6.75
N TYR A 328 4.49 -12.84 -5.48
CA TYR A 328 3.83 -14.09 -5.07
C TYR A 328 2.31 -14.06 -5.29
N LEU A 329 1.71 -12.89 -5.52
CA LEU A 329 0.27 -12.80 -5.78
C LEU A 329 -0.13 -13.57 -7.03
N TYR A 330 -1.09 -14.49 -6.87
CA TYR A 330 -1.68 -15.28 -7.95
C TYR A 330 -2.54 -14.40 -8.88
N TRP A 331 -3.36 -13.51 -8.31
CA TRP A 331 -4.17 -12.54 -9.04
C TRP A 331 -3.44 -11.20 -9.11
N ASN A 332 -3.08 -10.76 -10.31
CA ASN A 332 -2.41 -9.47 -10.50
C ASN A 332 -3.42 -8.30 -10.53
N VAL A 333 -2.92 -7.08 -10.40
CA VAL A 333 -3.74 -5.86 -10.32
C VAL A 333 -4.62 -5.62 -11.56
N ASN A 334 -4.19 -6.05 -12.75
CA ASN A 334 -4.99 -5.94 -13.96
C ASN A 334 -6.23 -6.83 -13.88
N GLN A 335 -6.08 -8.04 -13.34
CA GLN A 335 -7.18 -8.98 -13.15
C GLN A 335 -8.11 -8.52 -12.03
N GLN A 336 -7.58 -7.99 -10.94
CA GLN A 336 -8.37 -7.42 -9.85
C GLN A 336 -9.28 -6.30 -10.38
N LEU A 337 -8.73 -5.32 -11.10
CA LEU A 337 -9.49 -4.19 -11.62
C LEU A 337 -10.50 -4.61 -12.71
N ALA A 338 -10.10 -5.52 -13.60
CA ALA A 338 -11.02 -6.06 -14.62
C ALA A 338 -12.19 -6.79 -13.96
N HIS A 339 -11.94 -7.59 -12.91
CA HIS A 339 -13.01 -8.31 -12.20
C HIS A 339 -13.92 -7.35 -11.43
N GLN A 340 -13.38 -6.31 -10.81
CA GLN A 340 -14.15 -5.28 -10.10
C GLN A 340 -15.20 -4.60 -11.00
N THR A 341 -14.86 -4.39 -12.28
CA THR A 341 -15.68 -3.59 -13.20
C THR A 341 -16.47 -4.40 -14.21
N VAL A 342 -16.24 -5.71 -14.33
CA VAL A 342 -16.85 -6.55 -15.39
C VAL A 342 -18.37 -6.56 -15.36
N ASN A 343 -18.99 -6.30 -14.22
CA ASN A 343 -20.44 -6.21 -14.03
C ASN A 343 -21.01 -4.79 -14.24
N GLY A 344 -20.14 -3.82 -14.60
CA GLY A 344 -20.53 -2.41 -14.78
C GLY A 344 -20.36 -1.53 -13.52
N CYS A 345 -19.69 -2.01 -12.48
CA CYS A 345 -19.32 -1.16 -11.34
C CYS A 345 -18.37 -0.06 -11.81
N ASN A 346 -18.70 1.19 -11.53
CA ASN A 346 -17.88 2.33 -11.92
C ASN A 346 -16.66 2.52 -11.01
N LEU A 347 -15.66 3.22 -11.54
CA LEU A 347 -14.46 3.67 -10.81
C LEU A 347 -14.55 5.16 -10.52
N GLN A 348 -13.94 5.59 -9.42
CA GLN A 348 -13.69 6.99 -9.09
C GLN A 348 -12.20 7.25 -8.93
N VAL A 349 -11.77 8.51 -9.14
CA VAL A 349 -10.38 8.90 -8.85
C VAL A 349 -10.10 8.79 -7.35
N GLY A 350 -9.06 8.05 -6.99
CA GLY A 350 -8.70 7.82 -5.59
C GLY A 350 -9.31 6.56 -4.97
N ASP A 351 -10.08 5.76 -5.72
CA ASP A 351 -10.49 4.43 -5.25
C ASP A 351 -9.26 3.61 -4.89
N LEU A 352 -9.33 2.90 -3.77
CA LEU A 352 -8.25 2.07 -3.25
C LEU A 352 -8.61 0.60 -3.37
N TYR A 353 -7.68 -0.17 -3.92
CA TYR A 353 -7.80 -1.62 -4.11
C TYR A 353 -6.63 -2.33 -3.44
N ALA A 354 -6.89 -2.95 -2.29
CA ALA A 354 -5.91 -3.73 -1.57
C ALA A 354 -5.79 -5.15 -2.13
N SER A 355 -4.60 -5.71 -2.07
CA SER A 355 -4.26 -6.99 -2.70
C SER A 355 -4.83 -8.22 -1.99
N GLY A 356 -5.23 -8.06 -0.74
CA GLY A 356 -5.27 -9.15 0.22
C GLY A 356 -3.87 -9.50 0.73
N THR A 357 -3.83 -10.17 1.85
CA THR A 357 -2.59 -10.56 2.55
C THR A 357 -1.59 -11.24 1.61
N ILE A 358 -0.34 -10.76 1.60
CA ILE A 358 0.74 -11.25 0.74
C ILE A 358 1.61 -12.23 1.49
N SER A 359 1.31 -13.51 1.37
CA SER A 359 2.17 -14.59 1.86
C SER A 359 2.97 -15.23 0.72
N GLY A 360 4.16 -15.71 1.03
CA GLY A 360 5.00 -16.45 0.11
C GLY A 360 5.17 -17.91 0.53
N PRO A 361 6.00 -18.68 -0.21
CA PRO A 361 6.10 -20.14 -0.05
C PRO A 361 6.91 -20.61 1.17
N SER A 362 7.66 -19.71 1.83
CA SER A 362 8.49 -20.06 2.98
C SER A 362 7.85 -19.67 4.31
N SER A 363 8.23 -20.33 5.40
CA SER A 363 7.67 -20.10 6.73
C SER A 363 7.96 -18.72 7.31
N ASP A 364 8.93 -18.00 6.77
CA ASP A 364 9.31 -16.63 7.12
C ASP A 364 8.71 -15.57 6.17
N SER A 365 7.87 -16.00 5.20
CA SER A 365 7.22 -15.13 4.22
C SER A 365 5.70 -15.01 4.38
N LEU A 366 5.18 -15.31 5.57
CA LEU A 366 3.76 -15.30 5.86
C LEU A 366 3.29 -13.89 6.23
N GLY A 367 2.17 -13.46 5.66
CA GLY A 367 1.70 -12.07 5.73
C GLY A 367 0.83 -11.72 6.93
N SER A 368 0.64 -12.62 7.90
CA SER A 368 -0.19 -12.39 9.08
C SER A 368 0.29 -13.17 10.31
N LEU A 369 -0.04 -12.72 11.53
CA LEU A 369 0.20 -13.50 12.75
C LEU A 369 -0.65 -14.76 12.79
N LEU A 370 -1.86 -14.73 12.24
CA LEU A 370 -2.71 -15.91 12.12
C LEU A 370 -1.95 -17.09 11.51
N GLU A 371 -1.16 -16.83 10.45
CA GLU A 371 -0.33 -17.83 9.79
C GLU A 371 0.96 -18.11 10.58
N LEU A 372 1.74 -17.06 10.92
CA LEU A 372 3.03 -17.17 11.61
C LEU A 372 2.93 -17.91 12.94
N THR A 373 1.82 -17.72 13.66
CA THR A 373 1.59 -18.34 14.98
C THR A 373 0.68 -19.58 14.93
N LEU A 374 0.26 -20.02 13.73
CA LEU A 374 -0.69 -21.12 13.56
C LEU A 374 -1.96 -20.93 14.42
N ASN A 375 -2.59 -19.74 14.27
CA ASN A 375 -3.73 -19.29 15.06
C ASN A 375 -3.47 -19.28 16.58
N GLY A 376 -2.29 -18.78 16.98
CA GLY A 376 -1.89 -18.62 18.38
C GLY A 376 -1.34 -19.88 19.06
N LYS A 377 -1.06 -20.96 18.29
CA LYS A 377 -0.48 -22.20 18.85
C LYS A 377 1.04 -22.15 18.99
N LYS A 378 1.70 -21.22 18.30
CA LYS A 378 3.16 -21.04 18.29
C LYS A 378 3.48 -19.56 18.47
N ALA A 379 4.05 -19.20 19.62
CA ALA A 379 4.42 -17.81 19.89
C ALA A 379 5.68 -17.39 19.12
N ILE A 380 5.76 -16.09 18.80
CA ILE A 380 6.95 -15.43 18.26
C ILE A 380 7.71 -14.80 19.43
N ALA A 381 9.00 -15.09 19.55
CA ALA A 381 9.89 -14.46 20.54
C ALA A 381 10.27 -13.04 20.06
N LEU A 382 10.24 -12.07 20.95
CA LEU A 382 10.56 -10.67 20.69
C LEU A 382 11.94 -10.29 21.27
N ALA A 383 12.44 -9.11 20.91
CA ALA A 383 13.78 -8.64 21.31
C ALA A 383 13.95 -8.47 22.82
N ASP A 384 12.89 -8.12 23.53
CA ASP A 384 12.85 -7.96 25.00
C ASP A 384 12.67 -9.27 25.76
N GLY A 385 12.61 -10.42 25.06
CA GLY A 385 12.40 -11.74 25.64
C GLY A 385 10.90 -12.07 25.85
N SER A 386 9.98 -11.16 25.60
CA SER A 386 8.55 -11.44 25.61
C SER A 386 8.13 -12.27 24.39
N GLN A 387 6.90 -12.73 24.37
CA GLN A 387 6.35 -13.54 23.29
C GLN A 387 5.02 -12.97 22.81
N ARG A 388 4.72 -13.15 21.50
CA ARG A 388 3.43 -12.77 20.92
C ARG A 388 2.81 -13.91 20.14
N ASN A 389 1.54 -14.15 20.43
CA ASN A 389 0.66 -14.96 19.58
C ASN A 389 -0.16 -14.05 18.65
N PHE A 390 -0.60 -12.92 19.18
CA PHE A 390 -1.31 -11.83 18.52
C PHE A 390 -0.76 -10.50 19.05
N ILE A 391 -1.20 -9.38 18.45
CA ILE A 391 -0.72 -8.05 18.81
C ILE A 391 -1.31 -7.62 20.16
N GLU A 392 -0.45 -7.10 21.04
CA GLU A 392 -0.83 -6.55 22.34
C GLU A 392 -0.91 -5.01 22.29
N ASP A 393 -1.55 -4.42 23.32
CA ASP A 393 -1.58 -2.95 23.46
C ASP A 393 -0.16 -2.42 23.70
N GLY A 394 0.20 -1.34 23.01
CA GLY A 394 1.55 -0.78 23.00
C GLY A 394 2.43 -1.28 21.85
N ASP A 395 2.13 -2.43 21.25
CA ASP A 395 2.88 -2.92 20.10
C ASP A 395 2.66 -2.03 18.86
N SER A 396 3.71 -1.84 18.07
CA SER A 396 3.65 -1.24 16.75
C SER A 396 3.96 -2.28 15.69
N ILE A 397 3.20 -2.28 14.59
CA ILE A 397 3.51 -3.02 13.37
C ILE A 397 4.07 -2.04 12.34
N ILE A 398 5.18 -2.42 11.70
CA ILE A 398 5.88 -1.61 10.71
C ILE A 398 6.04 -2.45 9.45
N LEU A 399 5.38 -2.01 8.37
CA LEU A 399 5.56 -2.57 7.04
C LEU A 399 6.57 -1.72 6.28
N LYS A 400 7.49 -2.38 5.57
CA LYS A 400 8.42 -1.77 4.61
C LYS A 400 8.35 -2.50 3.29
N GLY A 401 8.54 -1.75 2.20
CA GLY A 401 8.56 -2.32 0.87
C GLY A 401 9.57 -1.62 -0.03
N TYR A 402 10.28 -2.39 -0.85
CA TYR A 402 11.20 -1.82 -1.83
C TYR A 402 11.37 -2.73 -3.04
N ALA A 403 11.60 -2.13 -4.20
CA ALA A 403 12.04 -2.80 -5.41
C ALA A 403 13.51 -2.46 -5.68
N LYS A 404 14.31 -3.44 -6.15
CA LYS A 404 15.74 -3.26 -6.42
C LYS A 404 16.16 -3.94 -7.71
N LYS A 405 16.89 -3.20 -8.57
CA LYS A 405 17.49 -3.74 -9.80
C LYS A 405 18.84 -3.06 -10.04
N GLY A 406 19.91 -3.87 -9.99
CA GLY A 406 21.27 -3.31 -10.01
C GLY A 406 21.53 -2.44 -8.78
N HIS A 407 21.96 -1.20 -9.01
CA HIS A 407 22.19 -0.21 -7.95
C HIS A 407 20.95 0.65 -7.61
N VAL A 408 19.91 0.61 -8.45
CA VAL A 408 18.68 1.37 -8.21
C VAL A 408 17.81 0.61 -7.20
N ARG A 409 17.47 1.28 -6.11
CA ARG A 409 16.49 0.86 -5.11
C ARG A 409 15.43 1.94 -4.98
N ILE A 410 14.17 1.60 -5.08
CA ILE A 410 13.04 2.48 -4.79
C ILE A 410 12.17 1.86 -3.71
N GLY A 411 11.63 2.67 -2.81
CA GLY A 411 10.81 2.16 -1.71
C GLY A 411 9.60 3.04 -1.42
N PHE A 412 8.82 2.63 -0.43
CA PHE A 412 7.51 3.19 -0.10
C PHE A 412 7.53 4.03 1.19
N GLY A 413 8.68 4.12 1.88
CA GLY A 413 8.73 4.58 3.26
C GLY A 413 8.13 3.54 4.21
N GLU A 414 7.67 3.98 5.38
CA GLU A 414 7.07 3.10 6.39
C GLU A 414 5.54 3.18 6.37
N CYS A 415 4.90 2.03 6.54
CA CYS A 415 3.49 1.94 6.95
C CYS A 415 3.46 1.41 8.39
N ARG A 416 3.22 2.32 9.35
CA ARG A 416 3.34 2.05 10.78
C ARG A 416 2.03 2.36 11.50
N GLY A 417 1.61 1.47 12.39
CA GLY A 417 0.51 1.70 13.31
C GLY A 417 0.82 1.14 14.70
N LYS A 418 0.50 1.90 15.76
CA LYS A 418 0.59 1.47 17.15
C LYS A 418 -0.79 1.11 17.66
N ILE A 419 -0.89 -0.02 18.35
CA ILE A 419 -2.14 -0.42 19.01
C ILE A 419 -2.23 0.25 20.37
N VAL A 420 -3.38 0.90 20.60
CA VAL A 420 -3.73 1.49 21.90
C VAL A 420 -4.94 0.76 22.50
N PRO A 421 -5.13 0.81 23.83
CA PRO A 421 -6.23 0.13 24.50
C PRO A 421 -7.60 0.43 23.89
N ALA A 422 -8.52 -0.50 24.07
CA ALA A 422 -9.92 -0.31 23.69
C ALA A 422 -10.57 0.79 24.54
N ASN A 423 -11.34 1.67 23.90
CA ASN A 423 -12.11 2.73 24.55
C ASN A 423 -13.22 2.19 25.45
#